data_64d59362cce25ae999a54616423398c1
#
_entry.id   64d59362cce25ae999a54616423398c1
#
_cell.length_a   1.000
_cell.length_b   1.000
_cell.length_c   1.000
_cell.angle_alpha   90.00
_cell.angle_beta   90.00
_cell.angle_gamma   90.00
#
_symmetry.space_group_name_H-M   'P 1'
#
loop_
_entity.id
_entity.type
_entity.pdbx_description
1 polymer ?
#
loop_
_entity_poly.entity_id
_entity_poly.type
_entity_poly.pdbx_seq_one_letter_code
_entity_poly.pdbx_strand_id
1 'polypeptide(L)'
;MSVDQGTARTAAELRLQLAQMTAASQLLGRRAQAEKSRGYLAMLDQSICRMLRVVGRLELSARLGEEDPPRMDWAAADLARLTGELGERMAGLLASVDVTLTVDVPERLAARVDEGLIRQLIMELVSNGAKAGKHVTLTLTAQGDRAVFTVEDDGPGIDPEKLRCLFSSQEEAVPDWRRGGVGVAIARRAAALHGGALVASCAPGKGLRAVVSIPLGEPGGAALESPGLSWDRGGFDDELVALSDLLPAKAFQTETDE
;
A
#
# COMPACT_ATOMS: atom_id res chain seq x y z
N MET A 1 -19.46 0.28 -23.96
CA MET A 1 -19.30 -0.12 -22.54
C MET A 1 -17.94 -0.75 -22.46
N SER A 2 -16.97 0.02 -21.95
CA SER A 2 -15.56 -0.41 -21.95
C SER A 2 -15.37 -1.55 -20.91
N VAL A 3 -14.39 -2.39 -21.15
CA VAL A 3 -13.99 -3.50 -20.25
C VAL A 3 -13.72 -2.97 -18.83
N ASP A 4 -13.23 -1.73 -18.71
CA ASP A 4 -12.90 -1.06 -17.46
C ASP A 4 -14.12 -0.73 -16.58
N GLN A 5 -15.25 -0.31 -17.17
CA GLN A 5 -16.48 -0.06 -16.40
C GLN A 5 -17.06 -1.36 -15.82
N GLY A 6 -16.90 -2.47 -16.52
CA GLY A 6 -17.27 -3.80 -16.04
C GLY A 6 -16.43 -4.23 -14.83
N THR A 7 -15.12 -4.01 -14.91
CA THR A 7 -14.18 -4.36 -13.84
C THR A 7 -14.41 -3.54 -12.57
N ALA A 8 -14.57 -2.23 -12.70
CA ALA A 8 -14.86 -1.34 -11.57
C ALA A 8 -16.19 -1.70 -10.87
N ARG A 9 -17.24 -2.00 -11.65
CA ARG A 9 -18.55 -2.42 -11.10
C ARG A 9 -18.46 -3.76 -10.36
N THR A 10 -17.77 -4.74 -10.94
CA THR A 10 -17.57 -6.05 -10.31
C THR A 10 -16.73 -5.92 -9.03
N ALA A 11 -15.70 -5.08 -9.02
CA ALA A 11 -14.90 -4.82 -7.84
C ALA A 11 -15.70 -4.15 -6.72
N ALA A 12 -16.57 -3.19 -7.05
CA ALA A 12 -17.46 -2.55 -6.08
C ALA A 12 -18.46 -3.55 -5.47
N GLU A 13 -19.00 -4.47 -6.27
CA GLU A 13 -19.91 -5.51 -5.79
C GLU A 13 -19.19 -6.51 -4.87
N LEU A 14 -17.98 -6.94 -5.23
CA LEU A 14 -17.14 -7.79 -4.38
C LEU A 14 -16.81 -7.10 -3.05
N ARG A 15 -16.54 -5.80 -3.06
CA ARG A 15 -16.29 -5.02 -1.84
C ARG A 15 -17.51 -5.02 -0.92
N LEU A 16 -18.71 -4.86 -1.46
CA LEU A 16 -19.94 -4.91 -0.68
C LEU A 16 -20.13 -6.28 -0.01
N GLN A 17 -19.89 -7.36 -0.74
CA GLN A 17 -19.95 -8.73 -0.18
C GLN A 17 -18.91 -8.94 0.93
N LEU A 18 -17.69 -8.46 0.73
CA LEU A 18 -16.63 -8.53 1.73
C LEU A 18 -16.96 -7.74 2.99
N ALA A 19 -17.55 -6.54 2.86
CA ALA A 19 -18.02 -5.75 4.00
C ALA A 19 -19.09 -6.49 4.82
N GLN A 20 -20.02 -7.20 4.16
CA GLN A 20 -21.02 -8.04 4.83
C GLN A 20 -20.38 -9.21 5.57
N MET A 21 -19.39 -9.89 4.96
CA MET A 21 -18.65 -10.98 5.59
C MET A 21 -17.86 -10.48 6.80
N THR A 22 -17.23 -9.32 6.70
CA THR A 22 -16.51 -8.69 7.80
C THR A 22 -17.45 -8.38 8.96
N ALA A 23 -18.60 -7.77 8.71
CA ALA A 23 -19.59 -7.47 9.74
C ALA A 23 -20.08 -8.75 10.45
N ALA A 24 -20.32 -9.83 9.67
CA ALA A 24 -20.70 -11.13 10.24
C ALA A 24 -19.59 -11.73 11.09
N SER A 25 -18.33 -11.69 10.63
CA SER A 25 -17.18 -12.17 11.39
C SER A 25 -17.02 -11.43 12.72
N GLN A 26 -17.09 -10.10 12.70
CA GLN A 26 -17.01 -9.26 13.91
C GLN A 26 -18.13 -9.55 14.90
N LEU A 27 -19.37 -9.77 14.43
CA LEU A 27 -20.50 -10.14 15.30
C LEU A 27 -20.31 -11.51 15.93
N LEU A 28 -19.78 -12.48 15.18
CA LEU A 28 -19.44 -13.81 15.68
C LEU A 28 -18.27 -13.74 16.67
N GLY A 29 -17.26 -12.92 16.40
CA GLY A 29 -16.09 -12.73 17.27
C GLY A 29 -16.46 -12.24 18.66
N ARG A 30 -17.38 -11.28 18.75
CA ARG A 30 -17.91 -10.78 20.06
C ARG A 30 -18.61 -11.83 20.89
N ARG A 31 -19.05 -12.94 20.30
CA ARG A 31 -19.77 -14.04 20.98
C ARG A 31 -18.91 -15.30 21.15
N ALA A 32 -17.71 -15.32 20.53
CA ALA A 32 -16.84 -16.49 20.56
C ALA A 32 -16.12 -16.60 21.91
N GLN A 33 -16.53 -17.54 22.75
CA GLN A 33 -15.91 -17.81 24.05
C GLN A 33 -14.77 -18.84 23.97
N ALA A 34 -14.78 -19.70 22.95
CA ALA A 34 -13.78 -20.76 22.82
C ALA A 34 -12.59 -20.24 21.99
N GLU A 35 -11.35 -20.51 22.45
CA GLU A 35 -10.11 -20.13 21.76
C GLU A 35 -10.04 -20.67 20.32
N LYS A 36 -10.53 -21.89 20.09
CA LYS A 36 -10.63 -22.46 18.73
C LYS A 36 -11.53 -21.65 17.80
N SER A 37 -12.65 -21.14 18.31
CA SER A 37 -13.57 -20.30 17.52
C SER A 37 -12.93 -18.98 17.14
N ARG A 38 -12.18 -18.37 18.06
CA ARG A 38 -11.40 -17.14 17.77
C ARG A 38 -10.33 -17.39 16.71
N GLY A 39 -9.65 -18.54 16.76
CA GLY A 39 -8.68 -18.91 15.72
C GLY A 39 -9.30 -19.06 14.33
N TYR A 40 -10.48 -19.67 14.21
CA TYR A 40 -11.19 -19.77 12.92
C TYR A 40 -11.65 -18.40 12.41
N LEU A 41 -12.12 -17.52 13.28
CA LEU A 41 -12.50 -16.16 12.92
C LEU A 41 -11.29 -15.35 12.43
N ALA A 42 -10.16 -15.45 13.10
CA ALA A 42 -8.92 -14.79 12.66
C ALA A 42 -8.46 -15.26 11.27
N MET A 43 -8.60 -16.56 10.95
CA MET A 43 -8.33 -17.08 9.62
C MET A 43 -9.32 -16.54 8.57
N LEU A 44 -10.60 -16.39 8.96
CA LEU A 44 -11.61 -15.79 8.08
C LEU A 44 -11.30 -14.32 7.81
N ASP A 45 -10.98 -13.53 8.84
CA ASP A 45 -10.64 -12.12 8.74
C ASP A 45 -9.38 -11.90 7.92
N GLN A 46 -8.35 -12.73 8.09
CA GLN A 46 -7.18 -12.73 7.22
C GLN A 46 -7.55 -12.97 5.75
N SER A 47 -8.44 -13.92 5.49
CA SER A 47 -8.88 -14.22 4.12
C SER A 47 -9.67 -13.07 3.52
N ILE A 48 -10.52 -12.41 4.31
CA ILE A 48 -11.24 -11.20 3.91
C ILE A 48 -10.26 -10.08 3.58
N CYS A 49 -9.24 -9.82 4.43
CA CYS A 49 -8.23 -8.79 4.17
C CYS A 49 -7.44 -9.06 2.89
N ARG A 50 -7.07 -10.32 2.61
CA ARG A 50 -6.42 -10.69 1.34
C ARG A 50 -7.32 -10.39 0.13
N MET A 51 -8.62 -10.70 0.22
CA MET A 51 -9.58 -10.37 -0.84
C MET A 51 -9.76 -8.86 -0.99
N LEU A 52 -9.90 -8.11 0.11
CA LEU A 52 -9.98 -6.64 0.09
C LEU A 52 -8.76 -6.02 -0.58
N ARG A 53 -7.56 -6.56 -0.31
CA ARG A 53 -6.32 -6.12 -0.96
C ARG A 53 -6.37 -6.33 -2.48
N VAL A 54 -6.82 -7.51 -2.93
CA VAL A 54 -6.94 -7.81 -4.37
C VAL A 54 -7.97 -6.89 -5.03
N VAL A 55 -9.14 -6.74 -4.44
CA VAL A 55 -10.21 -5.87 -4.94
C VAL A 55 -9.74 -4.41 -5.00
N GLY A 56 -9.11 -3.90 -3.93
CA GLY A 56 -8.58 -2.54 -3.90
C GLY A 56 -7.53 -2.27 -4.99
N ARG A 57 -6.66 -3.25 -5.24
CA ARG A 57 -5.67 -3.16 -6.34
C ARG A 57 -6.34 -3.17 -7.72
N LEU A 58 -7.38 -3.97 -7.92
CA LEU A 58 -8.13 -4.00 -9.18
C LEU A 58 -8.85 -2.68 -9.43
N GLU A 59 -9.54 -2.13 -8.43
CA GLU A 59 -10.21 -0.84 -8.54
C GLU A 59 -9.24 0.29 -8.82
N LEU A 60 -8.12 0.33 -8.07
CA LEU A 60 -7.11 1.34 -8.28
C LEU A 60 -6.44 1.20 -9.64
N SER A 61 -6.15 -0.02 -10.09
CA SER A 61 -5.59 -0.27 -11.42
C SER A 61 -6.54 0.18 -12.53
N ALA A 62 -7.85 -0.11 -12.40
CA ALA A 62 -8.85 0.34 -13.36
C ALA A 62 -8.94 1.88 -13.38
N ARG A 63 -9.05 2.52 -12.20
CA ARG A 63 -9.08 3.99 -12.07
C ARG A 63 -7.82 4.66 -12.65
N LEU A 64 -6.65 4.06 -12.45
CA LEU A 64 -5.38 4.61 -12.92
C LEU A 64 -5.09 4.32 -14.39
N GLY A 65 -5.80 3.37 -15.00
CA GLY A 65 -5.66 2.96 -16.41
C GLY A 65 -6.60 3.68 -17.37
N GLU A 66 -7.50 4.54 -16.90
CA GLU A 66 -8.41 5.32 -17.76
C GLU A 66 -7.61 6.29 -18.64
N GLU A 67 -8.08 6.51 -19.90
CA GLU A 67 -7.45 7.43 -20.86
C GLU A 67 -7.47 8.88 -20.36
N ASP A 68 -8.52 9.30 -19.66
CA ASP A 68 -8.55 10.58 -18.96
C ASP A 68 -7.78 10.48 -17.63
N PRO A 69 -6.93 11.46 -17.28
CA PRO A 69 -6.22 11.44 -16.01
C PRO A 69 -7.22 11.39 -14.86
N PRO A 70 -7.07 10.45 -13.92
CA PRO A 70 -7.99 10.31 -12.81
C PRO A 70 -8.03 11.59 -11.99
N ARG A 71 -9.20 11.92 -11.45
CA ARG A 71 -9.33 13.05 -10.54
C ARG A 71 -8.43 12.80 -9.31
N MET A 72 -7.50 13.74 -9.09
CA MET A 72 -6.60 13.75 -7.95
C MET A 72 -7.19 14.57 -6.80
N ASP A 73 -7.12 14.05 -5.60
CA ASP A 73 -7.50 14.79 -4.38
C ASP A 73 -6.28 15.53 -3.82
N TRP A 74 -5.92 16.62 -4.53
CA TRP A 74 -4.78 17.44 -4.15
C TRP A 74 -5.00 18.18 -2.84
N ALA A 75 -4.19 17.88 -1.83
CA ALA A 75 -4.18 18.57 -0.54
C ALA A 75 -2.76 18.97 -0.14
N ALA A 76 -2.65 19.99 0.72
CA ALA A 76 -1.40 20.27 1.41
C ALA A 76 -1.22 19.25 2.53
N ALA A 77 -0.12 18.55 2.54
CA ALA A 77 0.19 17.49 3.49
C ALA A 77 1.61 17.64 4.05
N ASP A 78 1.81 17.16 5.28
CA ASP A 78 3.13 16.93 5.83
C ASP A 78 3.55 15.48 5.54
N LEU A 79 4.38 15.30 4.50
CA LEU A 79 4.86 13.98 4.09
C LEU A 79 5.72 13.30 5.16
N ALA A 80 6.43 14.07 5.98
CA ALA A 80 7.23 13.50 7.06
C ALA A 80 6.33 12.84 8.11
N ARG A 81 5.29 13.55 8.57
CA ARG A 81 4.28 13.00 9.49
C ARG A 81 3.56 11.80 8.89
N LEU A 82 3.04 11.93 7.68
CA LEU A 82 2.31 10.85 6.99
C LEU A 82 3.16 9.58 6.85
N THR A 83 4.42 9.73 6.41
CA THR A 83 5.34 8.59 6.20
C THR A 83 5.76 7.98 7.54
N GLY A 84 6.02 8.80 8.55
CA GLY A 84 6.40 8.35 9.88
C GLY A 84 5.28 7.54 10.55
N GLU A 85 4.06 8.10 10.64
CA GLU A 85 2.91 7.43 11.25
C GLU A 85 2.56 6.12 10.54
N LEU A 86 2.57 6.12 9.20
CA LEU A 86 2.31 4.93 8.39
C LEU A 86 3.39 3.87 8.61
N GLY A 87 4.66 4.30 8.58
CA GLY A 87 5.81 3.43 8.77
C GLY A 87 5.84 2.79 10.16
N GLU A 88 5.56 3.55 11.22
CA GLU A 88 5.49 3.04 12.59
C GLU A 88 4.40 1.97 12.75
N ARG A 89 3.20 2.20 12.21
CA ARG A 89 2.13 1.20 12.24
C ARG A 89 2.50 -0.07 11.48
N MET A 90 3.10 0.08 10.29
CA MET A 90 3.58 -1.08 9.52
C MET A 90 4.72 -1.81 10.24
N ALA A 91 5.64 -1.09 10.90
CA ALA A 91 6.72 -1.69 11.67
C ALA A 91 6.19 -2.55 12.83
N GLY A 92 5.19 -2.05 13.56
CA GLY A 92 4.52 -2.80 14.62
C GLY A 92 3.92 -4.12 14.13
N LEU A 93 3.24 -4.10 12.97
CA LEU A 93 2.67 -5.30 12.36
C LEU A 93 3.76 -6.28 11.88
N LEU A 94 4.79 -5.77 11.19
CA LEU A 94 5.89 -6.57 10.62
C LEU A 94 6.77 -7.23 11.69
N ALA A 95 6.90 -6.63 12.86
CA ALA A 95 7.63 -7.23 13.99
C ALA A 95 7.04 -8.60 14.39
N SER A 96 5.72 -8.82 14.19
CA SER A 96 5.06 -10.10 14.48
C SER A 96 5.48 -11.26 13.58
N VAL A 97 6.21 -10.98 12.49
CA VAL A 97 6.70 -11.96 11.49
C VAL A 97 8.24 -11.90 11.32
N ASP A 98 8.92 -11.37 12.32
CA ASP A 98 10.39 -11.25 12.33
C ASP A 98 10.93 -10.45 11.14
N VAL A 99 10.19 -9.41 10.74
CA VAL A 99 10.63 -8.41 9.76
C VAL A 99 10.80 -7.07 10.47
N THR A 100 11.96 -6.48 10.35
CA THR A 100 12.28 -5.16 10.90
C THR A 100 12.08 -4.09 9.84
N LEU A 101 11.21 -3.13 10.09
CA LEU A 101 11.08 -1.92 9.28
C LEU A 101 11.71 -0.73 10.03
N THR A 102 12.75 -0.15 9.45
CA THR A 102 13.36 1.10 9.93
C THR A 102 12.79 2.25 9.13
N VAL A 103 12.35 3.30 9.84
CA VAL A 103 11.77 4.50 9.22
C VAL A 103 12.66 5.70 9.54
N ASP A 104 13.09 6.40 8.49
CA ASP A 104 13.94 7.59 8.58
C ASP A 104 13.29 8.73 7.79
N VAL A 105 12.76 9.72 8.51
CA VAL A 105 12.02 10.84 7.95
C VAL A 105 12.52 12.16 8.56
N PRO A 106 12.49 13.26 7.81
CA PRO A 106 12.83 14.58 8.35
C PRO A 106 11.78 15.01 9.39
N GLU A 107 12.08 16.02 10.16
CA GLU A 107 11.14 16.60 11.15
C GLU A 107 9.85 17.10 10.49
N ARG A 108 9.95 17.69 9.28
CA ARG A 108 8.83 18.21 8.50
C ARG A 108 9.15 18.23 7.02
N LEU A 109 8.16 17.88 6.18
CA LEU A 109 8.26 18.03 4.73
C LEU A 109 6.89 18.31 4.13
N ALA A 110 6.56 19.58 3.94
CA ALA A 110 5.29 19.99 3.36
C ALA A 110 5.30 19.78 1.83
N ALA A 111 4.22 19.25 1.30
CA ALA A 111 4.02 19.07 -0.14
C ALA A 111 2.52 19.17 -0.49
N ARG A 112 2.24 19.34 -1.78
CA ARG A 112 0.88 19.25 -2.31
C ARG A 112 0.72 17.92 -3.04
N VAL A 113 -0.05 17.00 -2.46
CA VAL A 113 -0.18 15.61 -2.93
C VAL A 113 -1.60 15.08 -2.78
N ASP A 114 -1.88 13.95 -3.40
CA ASP A 114 -3.00 13.08 -3.05
C ASP A 114 -2.49 12.09 -1.99
N GLU A 115 -2.85 12.34 -0.73
CA GLU A 115 -2.38 11.55 0.42
C GLU A 115 -2.74 10.05 0.28
N GLY A 116 -3.93 9.75 -0.24
CA GLY A 116 -4.38 8.37 -0.43
C GLY A 116 -3.48 7.60 -1.38
N LEU A 117 -3.08 8.23 -2.49
CA LEU A 117 -2.15 7.62 -3.45
C LEU A 117 -0.73 7.50 -2.89
N ILE A 118 -0.26 8.48 -2.10
CA ILE A 118 1.05 8.40 -1.44
C ILE A 118 1.07 7.28 -0.41
N ARG A 119 0.03 7.15 0.44
CA ARG A 119 -0.09 6.03 1.39
C ARG A 119 -0.06 4.69 0.67
N GLN A 120 -0.85 4.54 -0.41
CA GLN A 120 -0.88 3.31 -1.20
C GLN A 120 0.50 2.99 -1.81
N LEU A 121 1.19 4.00 -2.35
CA LEU A 121 2.54 3.86 -2.90
C LEU A 121 3.52 3.32 -1.85
N ILE A 122 3.54 3.91 -0.65
CA ILE A 122 4.43 3.48 0.44
C ILE A 122 4.09 2.05 0.86
N MET A 123 2.80 1.74 1.08
CA MET A 123 2.35 0.41 1.48
C MET A 123 2.74 -0.68 0.47
N GLU A 124 2.61 -0.39 -0.85
CA GLU A 124 3.02 -1.35 -1.89
C GLU A 124 4.52 -1.61 -1.88
N LEU A 125 5.34 -0.56 -1.75
CA LEU A 125 6.80 -0.71 -1.74
C LEU A 125 7.28 -1.42 -0.47
N VAL A 126 6.81 -1.02 0.71
CA VAL A 126 7.19 -1.64 1.99
C VAL A 126 6.74 -3.11 2.04
N SER A 127 5.50 -3.40 1.61
CA SER A 127 5.00 -4.78 1.55
C SER A 127 5.82 -5.67 0.61
N ASN A 128 6.32 -5.11 -0.50
CA ASN A 128 7.19 -5.85 -1.42
C ASN A 128 8.56 -6.12 -0.81
N GLY A 129 9.17 -5.13 -0.16
CA GLY A 129 10.43 -5.30 0.56
C GLY A 129 10.32 -6.34 1.69
N ALA A 130 9.25 -6.26 2.49
CA ALA A 130 8.99 -7.21 3.58
C ALA A 130 8.75 -8.65 3.11
N LYS A 131 8.30 -8.86 1.87
CA LYS A 131 8.20 -10.20 1.26
C LYS A 131 9.55 -10.75 0.80
N ALA A 132 10.47 -9.86 0.47
CA ALA A 132 11.77 -10.22 -0.09
C ALA A 132 12.83 -10.42 1.00
N GLY A 133 12.82 -9.58 2.04
CA GLY A 133 13.87 -9.53 3.05
C GLY A 133 13.35 -9.55 4.48
N LYS A 134 14.28 -9.50 5.42
CA LYS A 134 14.01 -9.41 6.86
C LYS A 134 14.24 -8.02 7.42
N HIS A 135 15.02 -7.20 6.72
CA HIS A 135 15.24 -5.81 7.07
C HIS A 135 14.80 -4.93 5.90
N VAL A 136 13.88 -4.03 6.18
CA VAL A 136 13.38 -3.03 5.24
C VAL A 136 13.66 -1.66 5.81
N THR A 137 14.18 -0.76 4.98
CA THR A 137 14.38 0.64 5.35
C THR A 137 13.52 1.54 4.48
N LEU A 138 12.70 2.37 5.10
CA LEU A 138 11.91 3.42 4.46
C LEU A 138 12.50 4.77 4.82
N THR A 139 13.01 5.49 3.82
CA THR A 139 13.60 6.83 4.02
C THR A 139 12.82 7.87 3.22
N LEU A 140 12.59 9.03 3.81
CA LEU A 140 12.07 10.21 3.14
C LEU A 140 13.08 11.35 3.26
N THR A 141 13.47 11.93 2.12
CA THR A 141 14.37 13.10 2.09
C THR A 141 13.84 14.18 1.15
N ALA A 142 14.24 15.43 1.42
CA ALA A 142 14.06 16.53 0.48
C ALA A 142 15.31 16.68 -0.39
N GLN A 143 15.13 16.72 -1.71
CA GLN A 143 16.20 16.99 -2.67
C GLN A 143 15.77 18.14 -3.61
N GLY A 144 16.21 19.34 -3.31
CA GLY A 144 15.76 20.55 -3.98
C GLY A 144 14.25 20.75 -3.78
N ASP A 145 13.51 20.81 -4.88
CA ASP A 145 12.05 20.96 -4.92
C ASP A 145 11.29 19.61 -4.94
N ARG A 146 11.96 18.51 -4.57
CA ARG A 146 11.39 17.16 -4.65
C ARG A 146 11.44 16.43 -3.32
N ALA A 147 10.37 15.68 -3.05
CA ALA A 147 10.38 14.63 -2.03
C ALA A 147 10.90 13.32 -2.66
N VAL A 148 11.81 12.68 -1.97
CA VAL A 148 12.39 11.40 -2.40
C VAL A 148 12.13 10.35 -1.34
N PHE A 149 11.31 9.36 -1.68
CA PHE A 149 11.08 8.16 -0.88
C PHE A 149 12.02 7.07 -1.36
N THR A 150 12.69 6.41 -0.45
CA THR A 150 13.53 5.24 -0.73
C THR A 150 13.06 4.08 0.12
N VAL A 151 12.82 2.93 -0.50
CA VAL A 151 12.56 1.66 0.19
C VAL A 151 13.64 0.68 -0.23
N GLU A 152 14.38 0.17 0.75
CA GLU A 152 15.46 -0.80 0.56
C GLU A 152 15.16 -2.06 1.37
N ASP A 153 15.40 -3.23 0.80
CA ASP A 153 15.32 -4.52 1.48
C ASP A 153 16.66 -5.25 1.42
N ASP A 154 16.85 -6.21 2.33
CA ASP A 154 18.04 -7.09 2.40
C ASP A 154 17.80 -8.44 1.73
N GLY A 155 16.80 -8.56 0.88
CA GLY A 155 16.44 -9.79 0.18
C GLY A 155 17.47 -10.22 -0.87
N PRO A 156 17.19 -11.28 -1.63
CA PRO A 156 18.12 -11.79 -2.63
C PRO A 156 18.30 -10.88 -3.85
N GLY A 157 17.50 -9.80 -3.95
CA GLY A 157 17.41 -8.95 -5.14
C GLY A 157 16.61 -9.60 -6.27
N ILE A 158 16.60 -8.95 -7.41
CA ILE A 158 15.92 -9.41 -8.62
C ILE A 158 16.92 -9.47 -9.76
N ASP A 159 16.80 -10.50 -10.61
CA ASP A 159 17.58 -10.60 -11.83
C ASP A 159 17.46 -9.31 -12.67
N PRO A 160 18.58 -8.73 -13.17
CA PRO A 160 18.56 -7.45 -13.91
C PRO A 160 17.67 -7.45 -15.16
N GLU A 161 17.48 -8.60 -15.82
CA GLU A 161 16.58 -8.69 -16.97
C GLU A 161 15.12 -8.67 -16.53
N LYS A 162 14.80 -9.39 -15.44
CA LYS A 162 13.46 -9.32 -14.83
C LYS A 162 13.15 -7.93 -14.30
N LEU A 163 14.15 -7.28 -13.68
CA LEU A 163 14.00 -5.91 -13.21
C LEU A 163 13.71 -4.96 -14.38
N ARG A 164 14.45 -5.06 -15.48
CA ARG A 164 14.18 -4.30 -16.71
C ARG A 164 12.76 -4.55 -17.23
N CYS A 165 12.33 -5.81 -17.30
CA CYS A 165 10.97 -6.14 -17.73
C CYS A 165 9.88 -5.53 -16.82
N LEU A 166 10.11 -5.44 -15.50
CA LEU A 166 9.16 -4.81 -14.56
C LEU A 166 9.05 -3.29 -14.76
N PHE A 167 10.12 -2.65 -15.24
CA PHE A 167 10.20 -1.20 -15.39
C PHE A 167 10.16 -0.71 -16.84
N SER A 168 10.39 -1.58 -17.86
CA SER A 168 10.42 -1.22 -19.29
C SER A 168 9.09 -1.31 -20.00
N SER A 169 8.04 -1.82 -19.40
CA SER A 169 6.71 -1.83 -20.03
C SER A 169 6.14 -0.40 -20.09
N GLN A 170 6.71 0.37 -21.02
CA GLN A 170 6.03 1.49 -21.64
C GLN A 170 4.89 0.93 -22.48
N GLU A 171 3.71 1.38 -22.22
CA GLU A 171 2.55 1.52 -23.10
C GLU A 171 1.57 0.36 -23.34
N GLU A 172 1.81 -0.93 -23.13
CA GLU A 172 0.83 -1.91 -23.62
C GLU A 172 0.54 -3.12 -22.75
N ALA A 173 0.63 -3.10 -21.48
CA ALA A 173 0.22 -4.27 -20.71
C ALA A 173 -0.76 -3.92 -19.61
N VAL A 174 -1.98 -4.40 -19.78
CA VAL A 174 -2.83 -4.80 -18.65
C VAL A 174 -1.89 -5.46 -17.63
N PRO A 175 -1.79 -4.95 -16.38
CA PRO A 175 -0.86 -5.48 -15.41
C PRO A 175 -1.08 -6.99 -15.30
N ASP A 176 -0.06 -7.79 -15.64
CA ASP A 176 -0.16 -9.24 -15.47
C ASP A 176 -0.14 -9.52 -13.96
N TRP A 177 -1.32 -9.50 -13.37
CA TRP A 177 -1.57 -9.73 -11.95
C TRP A 177 -0.99 -11.08 -11.46
N ARG A 178 -0.76 -12.03 -12.40
CA ARG A 178 -0.16 -13.34 -12.11
C ARG A 178 1.34 -13.27 -11.84
N ARG A 179 2.02 -12.19 -12.26
CA ARG A 179 3.48 -12.02 -12.13
C ARG A 179 3.91 -11.12 -10.98
N GLY A 180 3.02 -10.76 -10.07
CA GLY A 180 3.34 -9.94 -8.90
C GLY A 180 3.59 -8.45 -9.20
N GLY A 181 3.35 -8.00 -10.44
CA GLY A 181 3.66 -6.65 -10.90
C GLY A 181 2.66 -5.55 -10.53
N VAL A 182 1.44 -5.89 -10.06
CA VAL A 182 0.37 -4.90 -9.85
C VAL A 182 0.77 -3.84 -8.82
N GLY A 183 1.40 -4.22 -7.72
CA GLY A 183 1.81 -3.26 -6.69
C GLY A 183 2.84 -2.25 -7.19
N VAL A 184 3.85 -2.71 -7.92
CA VAL A 184 4.86 -1.84 -8.53
C VAL A 184 4.25 -0.95 -9.62
N ALA A 185 3.31 -1.47 -10.42
CA ALA A 185 2.59 -0.70 -11.42
C ALA A 185 1.75 0.43 -10.78
N ILE A 186 1.05 0.13 -9.67
CA ILE A 186 0.31 1.12 -8.88
C ILE A 186 1.26 2.19 -8.35
N ALA A 187 2.36 1.81 -7.69
CA ALA A 187 3.32 2.75 -7.14
C ALA A 187 3.94 3.65 -8.23
N ARG A 188 4.28 3.08 -9.40
CA ARG A 188 4.79 3.83 -10.56
C ARG A 188 3.76 4.82 -11.09
N ARG A 189 2.52 4.40 -11.23
CA ARG A 189 1.45 5.26 -11.72
C ARG A 189 1.13 6.38 -10.73
N ALA A 190 1.07 6.07 -9.43
CA ALA A 190 0.90 7.08 -8.38
C ALA A 190 2.03 8.13 -8.42
N ALA A 191 3.28 7.72 -8.57
CA ALA A 191 4.41 8.62 -8.75
C ALA A 191 4.25 9.50 -10.01
N ALA A 192 3.89 8.90 -11.15
CA ALA A 192 3.69 9.61 -12.43
C ALA A 192 2.57 10.65 -12.35
N LEU A 193 1.45 10.33 -11.69
CA LEU A 193 0.34 11.28 -11.48
C LEU A 193 0.73 12.48 -10.63
N HIS A 194 1.72 12.32 -9.75
CA HIS A 194 2.33 13.42 -8.99
C HIS A 194 3.44 14.16 -9.78
N GLY A 195 3.62 13.89 -11.08
CA GLY A 195 4.70 14.48 -11.88
C GLY A 195 6.08 13.94 -11.51
N GLY A 196 6.11 12.76 -10.94
CA GLY A 196 7.29 12.08 -10.46
C GLY A 196 7.64 10.81 -11.24
N ALA A 197 8.57 10.04 -10.69
CA ALA A 197 9.01 8.76 -11.24
C ALA A 197 9.39 7.78 -10.15
N LEU A 198 9.22 6.48 -10.44
CA LEU A 198 9.74 5.37 -9.66
C LEU A 198 10.88 4.71 -10.44
N VAL A 199 12.02 4.56 -9.80
CA VAL A 199 13.19 3.84 -10.31
C VAL A 199 13.55 2.75 -9.32
N ALA A 200 13.97 1.59 -9.81
CA ALA A 200 14.49 0.54 -8.95
C ALA A 200 15.87 0.09 -9.41
N SER A 201 16.69 -0.27 -8.45
CA SER A 201 18.02 -0.84 -8.66
C SER A 201 18.23 -2.02 -7.72
N CYS A 202 18.98 -3.01 -8.16
CA CYS A 202 19.43 -4.09 -7.29
C CYS A 202 20.87 -4.46 -7.65
N ALA A 203 21.59 -4.95 -6.64
CA ALA A 203 22.85 -5.65 -6.85
C ALA A 203 22.66 -7.08 -6.36
N PRO A 204 23.25 -8.09 -7.01
CA PRO A 204 23.13 -9.48 -6.59
C PRO A 204 23.49 -9.66 -5.11
N GLY A 205 22.56 -10.24 -4.33
CA GLY A 205 22.72 -10.46 -2.90
C GLY A 205 22.67 -9.21 -2.02
N LYS A 206 22.21 -8.05 -2.54
CA LYS A 206 22.08 -6.80 -1.79
C LYS A 206 20.67 -6.27 -1.69
N GLY A 207 19.67 -7.10 -2.05
CA GLY A 207 18.27 -6.68 -2.03
C GLY A 207 17.87 -5.76 -3.19
N LEU A 208 16.70 -5.15 -3.07
CA LEU A 208 16.16 -4.18 -4.01
C LEU A 208 16.12 -2.80 -3.35
N ARG A 209 16.48 -1.79 -4.12
CA ARG A 209 16.30 -0.39 -3.76
C ARG A 209 15.31 0.26 -4.73
N ALA A 210 14.15 0.66 -4.22
CA ALA A 210 13.15 1.41 -4.95
C ALA A 210 13.19 2.88 -4.53
N VAL A 211 13.29 3.78 -5.49
CA VAL A 211 13.36 5.22 -5.27
C VAL A 211 12.23 5.90 -6.01
N VAL A 212 11.40 6.64 -5.28
CA VAL A 212 10.34 7.47 -5.82
C VAL A 212 10.68 8.93 -5.60
N SER A 213 10.64 9.72 -6.66
CA SER A 213 10.87 11.16 -6.60
C SER A 213 9.63 11.88 -7.12
N ILE A 214 9.02 12.75 -6.31
CA ILE A 214 7.87 13.59 -6.67
C ILE A 214 8.15 15.05 -6.39
N PRO A 215 7.61 16.00 -7.18
CA PRO A 215 7.69 17.43 -6.86
C PRO A 215 6.96 17.74 -5.54
N LEU A 216 7.50 18.64 -4.73
CA LEU A 216 6.83 19.11 -3.52
C LEU A 216 5.57 19.93 -3.84
N GLY A 217 5.54 20.57 -5.02
CA GLY A 217 4.51 21.55 -5.37
C GLY A 217 4.60 22.81 -4.50
N GLU A 218 3.82 23.83 -4.84
CA GLU A 218 3.70 24.98 -3.93
C GLU A 218 2.67 24.60 -2.85
N PRO A 219 3.07 24.56 -1.57
CA PRO A 219 2.13 24.45 -0.47
C PRO A 219 1.32 25.74 -0.43
N GLY A 220 0.13 25.73 -1.02
CA GLY A 220 -0.82 26.83 -0.89
C GLY A 220 -1.01 27.14 0.60
N GLY A 221 -0.90 28.41 0.99
CA GLY A 221 -0.77 28.90 2.35
C GLY A 221 -1.94 28.70 3.30
N ALA A 222 -2.43 27.49 3.45
CA ALA A 222 -3.35 27.11 4.52
C ALA A 222 -2.80 25.85 5.18
N ALA A 223 -2.63 25.89 6.50
CA ALA A 223 -2.47 24.69 7.30
C ALA A 223 -3.77 23.89 7.17
N LEU A 224 -3.72 22.82 6.40
CA LEU A 224 -4.88 21.98 6.13
C LEU A 224 -4.70 20.67 6.90
N GLU A 225 -5.58 20.46 7.84
CA GLU A 225 -5.96 19.14 8.28
C GLU A 225 -6.75 18.53 7.11
N SER A 226 -6.11 17.67 6.34
CA SER A 226 -6.80 16.90 5.32
C SER A 226 -7.59 15.80 6.02
N PRO A 227 -8.90 15.68 5.81
CA PRO A 227 -9.60 14.48 6.23
C PRO A 227 -9.04 13.34 5.38
N GLY A 228 -8.28 12.44 6.02
CA GLY A 228 -7.73 11.27 5.35
C GLY A 228 -8.86 10.52 4.66
N LEU A 229 -8.77 10.31 3.37
CA LEU A 229 -9.63 9.37 2.65
C LEU A 229 -9.37 7.98 3.22
N SER A 230 -10.12 7.61 4.26
CA SER A 230 -10.21 6.21 4.66
C SER A 230 -11.01 5.50 3.58
N TRP A 231 -10.37 4.67 2.81
CA TRP A 231 -11.08 3.69 1.99
C TRP A 231 -11.85 2.80 2.96
N ASP A 232 -13.18 2.77 2.84
CA ASP A 232 -13.99 1.88 3.66
C ASP A 232 -13.60 0.43 3.37
N ARG A 233 -12.76 -0.12 4.21
CA ARG A 233 -12.27 -1.51 4.16
C ARG A 233 -13.00 -2.39 5.17
N GLY A 234 -14.24 -2.04 5.48
CA GLY A 234 -15.08 -2.84 6.37
C GLY A 234 -14.59 -2.85 7.83
N GLY A 235 -13.87 -1.79 8.26
CA GLY A 235 -13.38 -1.66 9.62
C GLY A 235 -12.00 -2.27 9.88
N PHE A 236 -11.29 -2.74 8.85
CA PHE A 236 -9.87 -3.11 8.95
C PHE A 236 -8.96 -1.93 8.60
N ASP A 237 -7.85 -1.83 9.31
CA ASP A 237 -6.81 -0.85 9.01
C ASP A 237 -6.15 -1.11 7.66
N ASP A 238 -5.82 -0.07 6.93
CA ASP A 238 -5.21 -0.15 5.60
C ASP A 238 -3.89 -0.92 5.62
N GLU A 239 -3.08 -0.73 6.66
CA GLU A 239 -1.81 -1.39 6.87
C GLU A 239 -1.98 -2.89 7.09
N LEU A 240 -3.00 -3.29 7.86
CA LEU A 240 -3.34 -4.69 8.10
C LEU A 240 -3.74 -5.39 6.78
N VAL A 241 -4.57 -4.72 5.98
CA VAL A 241 -4.96 -5.21 4.66
C VAL A 241 -3.75 -5.28 3.72
N ALA A 242 -2.89 -4.25 3.70
CA ALA A 242 -1.71 -4.20 2.84
C ALA A 242 -0.69 -5.32 3.16
N LEU A 243 -0.59 -5.71 4.43
CA LEU A 243 0.34 -6.74 4.90
C LEU A 243 -0.31 -8.12 5.07
N SER A 244 -1.58 -8.30 4.68
CA SER A 244 -2.36 -9.53 4.94
C SER A 244 -1.77 -10.82 4.38
N ASP A 245 -0.90 -10.74 3.35
CA ASP A 245 -0.19 -11.90 2.81
C ASP A 245 0.99 -12.35 3.69
N LEU A 246 1.52 -11.46 4.52
CA LEU A 246 2.69 -11.70 5.36
C LEU A 246 2.30 -12.08 6.79
N LEU A 247 1.27 -11.44 7.31
CA LEU A 247 0.88 -11.55 8.70
C LEU A 247 0.22 -12.91 8.98
N PRO A 248 0.48 -13.52 10.17
CA PRO A 248 -0.20 -14.73 10.60
C PRO A 248 -1.65 -14.44 10.96
N ALA A 249 -2.52 -15.47 10.92
CA ALA A 249 -3.94 -15.31 11.24
C ALA A 249 -4.19 -14.66 12.62
N LYS A 250 -3.34 -14.92 13.61
CA LYS A 250 -3.45 -14.30 14.94
C LYS A 250 -3.41 -12.77 14.95
N ALA A 251 -2.77 -12.15 13.94
CA ALA A 251 -2.73 -10.69 13.83
C ALA A 251 -4.09 -10.06 13.46
N PHE A 252 -5.06 -10.89 13.08
CA PHE A 252 -6.42 -10.47 12.69
C PHE A 252 -7.45 -10.77 13.81
N GLN A 253 -6.98 -11.11 15.00
CA GLN A 253 -7.88 -11.23 16.15
C GLN A 253 -8.29 -9.84 16.62
N THR A 254 -9.58 -9.54 16.59
CA THR A 254 -10.12 -8.34 17.22
C THR A 254 -9.86 -8.44 18.73
N GLU A 255 -9.06 -7.54 19.30
CA GLU A 255 -8.98 -7.41 20.75
C GLU A 255 -10.38 -7.04 21.23
N THR A 256 -10.97 -7.93 22.00
CA THR A 256 -12.20 -7.63 22.75
C THR A 256 -11.74 -6.78 23.93
N ASP A 257 -11.99 -5.47 23.86
CA ASP A 257 -11.92 -4.62 25.06
C ASP A 257 -12.80 -5.25 26.14
N GLU A 258 -12.14 -5.70 27.22
CA GLU A 258 -12.80 -6.12 28.48
C GLU A 258 -13.37 -4.91 29.23
#